data_fc5d8e3b7b37acd0438973447a10d59a
#
_entry.id   fc5d8e3b7b37acd0438973447a10d59a
#
_cell.length_a   1.000
_cell.length_b   1.000
_cell.length_c   1.000
_cell.angle_alpha   90.00
_cell.angle_beta   90.00
_cell.angle_gamma   90.00
#
_symmetry.space_group_name_H-M   'P 1'
#
loop_
_entity.id
_entity.type
_entity.pdbx_description
1 polymer ?
#
loop_
_entity_poly.entity_id
_entity_poly.type
_entity_poly.pdbx_seq_one_letter_code
_entity_poly.pdbx_strand_id
1 'polypeptide(L)'
;LENEESEIEFERFPFDHPAFILYTSGTTGLPKSIVHGAGGTLLQHNKELLLHCDATKEDTAFYYTTCGWMMWNWLVSFLSVGSTIVLYDGSPFFPNEKAMWNLIDELDITIFGTSAKFIDACRANDLSPSDFARLDSLKQILSTGSPLVTESFNYVYEHVKKDVLLGSISGGTDIISCFALNNPTLPVYKGELQCRGLGMDVDVFDNNGKSIRNKKGELVCRSPFPSMPISFWNDKSGEKYHNAYFNKFKDTWAHGDFIEVNDHGGVIIYGRSDATLNPGGVRIGTSELYRVVESFLEVDDSLVIAQEWENDQRIILFLKLREPHIFSEELAGTIKKTIRTSLSPRHVPSIILQTKDIPYTISGKKVEIAVKKIIEGKEVVNQDALSNPESLDLYKSIPELSS
;
A
#
# COMPACT_ATOMS: atom_id res chain seq x y z
N LEU A 1 9.12 -37.95 -3.29
CA LEU A 1 10.43 -37.44 -3.77
C LEU A 1 11.56 -37.87 -2.83
N GLU A 2 11.57 -39.15 -2.42
CA GLU A 2 12.65 -39.72 -1.64
C GLU A 2 13.65 -40.39 -2.58
N ASN A 3 14.90 -39.92 -2.49
CA ASN A 3 16.09 -40.56 -3.02
C ASN A 3 16.33 -40.56 -4.56
N GLU A 4 16.42 -39.39 -5.16
CA GLU A 4 17.39 -39.22 -6.24
C GLU A 4 18.34 -38.07 -5.81
N GLU A 5 19.59 -38.42 -5.52
CA GLU A 5 20.69 -37.46 -5.46
C GLU A 5 20.98 -36.97 -6.88
N SER A 6 20.09 -36.11 -7.37
CA SER A 6 20.36 -35.35 -8.58
C SER A 6 21.14 -34.11 -8.19
N GLU A 7 22.40 -34.03 -8.55
CA GLU A 7 23.17 -32.79 -8.47
C GLU A 7 22.47 -31.75 -9.33
N ILE A 8 22.06 -30.62 -8.70
CA ILE A 8 21.47 -29.50 -9.42
C ILE A 8 22.61 -28.73 -10.07
N GLU A 9 22.66 -28.74 -11.41
CA GLU A 9 23.55 -27.85 -12.15
C GLU A 9 22.94 -26.46 -12.27
N PHE A 10 23.63 -25.45 -11.71
CA PHE A 10 23.23 -24.06 -11.78
C PHE A 10 23.85 -23.35 -12.98
N GLU A 11 23.03 -22.92 -13.92
CA GLU A 11 23.48 -22.03 -14.98
C GLU A 11 23.81 -20.65 -14.41
N ARG A 12 24.94 -20.06 -14.82
CA ARG A 12 25.39 -18.75 -14.37
C ARG A 12 24.94 -17.66 -15.33
N PHE A 13 24.30 -16.63 -14.81
CA PHE A 13 23.84 -15.49 -15.55
C PHE A 13 24.52 -14.18 -15.06
N PRO A 14 24.57 -13.13 -15.89
CA PRO A 14 24.95 -11.79 -15.46
C PRO A 14 24.04 -11.28 -14.34
N PHE A 15 24.52 -10.35 -13.52
CA PHE A 15 23.79 -9.76 -12.40
C PHE A 15 22.47 -9.12 -12.83
N ASP A 16 22.45 -8.49 -13.99
CA ASP A 16 21.30 -7.81 -14.61
C ASP A 16 20.48 -8.70 -15.55
N HIS A 17 20.67 -10.04 -15.48
CA HIS A 17 19.85 -10.97 -16.25
C HIS A 17 18.37 -10.81 -15.87
N PRO A 18 17.44 -10.66 -16.85
CA PRO A 18 16.01 -10.53 -16.56
C PRO A 18 15.48 -11.75 -15.80
N ALA A 19 14.82 -11.54 -14.66
CA ALA A 19 14.20 -12.59 -13.87
C ALA A 19 12.67 -12.49 -13.86
N PHE A 20 12.13 -11.28 -13.77
CA PHE A 20 10.70 -11.06 -13.67
C PHE A 20 10.26 -9.94 -14.59
N ILE A 21 9.06 -10.06 -15.17
CA ILE A 21 8.34 -8.98 -15.81
C ILE A 21 7.06 -8.77 -15.02
N LEU A 22 6.99 -7.65 -14.30
CA LEU A 22 5.86 -7.30 -13.46
C LEU A 22 5.05 -6.17 -14.08
N TYR A 23 3.75 -6.17 -13.82
CA TYR A 23 2.82 -5.17 -14.34
C TYR A 23 2.30 -4.30 -13.21
N THR A 24 2.31 -2.99 -13.42
CA THR A 24 1.61 -2.07 -12.52
C THR A 24 0.12 -2.09 -12.81
N SER A 25 -0.71 -1.74 -11.82
CA SER A 25 -2.16 -1.66 -11.97
C SER A 25 -2.65 -0.60 -12.98
N GLY A 26 -1.75 0.27 -13.45
CA GLY A 26 -2.06 1.24 -14.52
C GLY A 26 -3.22 2.18 -14.22
N THR A 27 -3.43 2.59 -12.98
CA THR A 27 -4.52 3.51 -12.59
C THR A 27 -4.47 4.84 -13.34
N THR A 28 -3.30 5.23 -13.85
CA THR A 28 -3.10 6.49 -14.61
C THR A 28 -2.99 6.31 -16.12
N GLY A 29 -2.86 5.08 -16.61
CA GLY A 29 -2.67 4.78 -18.05
C GLY A 29 -2.52 3.28 -18.29
N LEU A 30 -1.90 2.89 -19.42
CA LEU A 30 -1.57 1.48 -19.68
C LEU A 30 -0.60 0.95 -18.61
N PRO A 31 -0.73 -0.33 -18.18
CA PRO A 31 0.20 -0.94 -17.24
C PRO A 31 1.63 -0.83 -17.74
N LYS A 32 2.55 -0.45 -16.85
CA LYS A 32 3.97 -0.55 -17.13
C LYS A 32 4.38 -2.02 -17.04
N SER A 33 5.05 -2.55 -18.05
CA SER A 33 5.63 -3.89 -18.04
C SER A 33 7.10 -3.75 -17.61
N ILE A 34 7.37 -3.98 -16.35
CA ILE A 34 8.65 -3.64 -15.71
C ILE A 34 9.54 -4.88 -15.67
N VAL A 35 10.73 -4.79 -16.23
CA VAL A 35 11.71 -5.88 -16.26
C VAL A 35 12.66 -5.76 -15.07
N HIS A 36 12.65 -6.74 -14.17
CA HIS A 36 13.50 -6.80 -12.99
C HIS A 36 14.64 -7.82 -13.17
N GLY A 37 15.85 -7.43 -12.72
CA GLY A 37 17.05 -8.25 -12.79
C GLY A 37 17.16 -9.27 -11.66
N ALA A 38 17.77 -10.40 -11.95
CA ALA A 38 17.92 -11.52 -11.01
C ALA A 38 18.77 -11.12 -9.80
N GLY A 39 20.00 -10.64 -10.04
CA GLY A 39 20.94 -10.31 -8.96
C GLY A 39 20.47 -9.15 -8.10
N GLY A 40 19.94 -8.09 -8.73
CA GLY A 40 19.42 -6.91 -8.02
C GLY A 40 18.23 -7.24 -7.13
N THR A 41 17.27 -8.01 -7.64
CA THR A 41 16.11 -8.47 -6.87
C THR A 41 16.53 -9.34 -5.69
N LEU A 42 17.37 -10.33 -5.92
CA LEU A 42 17.80 -11.26 -4.87
C LEU A 42 18.59 -10.53 -3.77
N LEU A 43 19.51 -9.64 -4.13
CA LEU A 43 20.28 -8.85 -3.18
C LEU A 43 19.37 -7.96 -2.33
N GLN A 44 18.41 -7.29 -2.97
CA GLN A 44 17.47 -6.39 -2.31
C GLN A 44 16.55 -7.16 -1.35
N HIS A 45 15.98 -8.29 -1.79
CA HIS A 45 15.12 -9.11 -0.95
C HIS A 45 15.90 -9.71 0.23
N ASN A 46 17.09 -10.28 0.00
CA ASN A 46 17.91 -10.81 1.09
C ASN A 46 18.23 -9.73 2.14
N LYS A 47 18.56 -8.52 1.72
CA LYS A 47 18.76 -7.39 2.63
C LYS A 47 17.50 -7.11 3.48
N GLU A 48 16.32 -7.17 2.89
CA GLU A 48 15.06 -6.95 3.60
C GLU A 48 14.71 -8.11 4.53
N LEU A 49 14.82 -9.35 4.04
CA LEU A 49 14.48 -10.53 4.82
C LEU A 49 15.42 -10.73 6.01
N LEU A 50 16.74 -10.62 5.79
CA LEU A 50 17.73 -10.84 6.84
C LEU A 50 17.81 -9.67 7.85
N LEU A 51 17.76 -8.41 7.38
CA LEU A 51 18.06 -7.26 8.22
C LEU A 51 16.81 -6.51 8.71
N HIS A 52 15.70 -6.60 8.00
CA HIS A 52 14.46 -5.95 8.39
C HIS A 52 13.45 -6.92 8.99
N CYS A 53 13.37 -8.14 8.47
CA CYS A 53 12.51 -9.17 9.06
C CYS A 53 13.25 -10.06 10.07
N ASP A 54 14.57 -9.96 10.18
CA ASP A 54 15.38 -10.87 11.03
C ASP A 54 15.06 -12.35 10.74
N ALA A 55 14.80 -12.65 9.45
CA ALA A 55 14.39 -13.97 9.02
C ALA A 55 15.57 -14.95 8.97
N THR A 56 15.32 -16.15 9.41
CA THR A 56 16.30 -17.25 9.47
C THR A 56 15.70 -18.52 8.88
N LYS A 57 16.51 -19.58 8.77
CA LYS A 57 16.05 -20.89 8.33
C LYS A 57 15.04 -21.56 9.29
N GLU A 58 14.95 -21.07 10.52
CA GLU A 58 14.02 -21.56 11.54
C GLU A 58 12.62 -20.92 11.42
N ASP A 59 12.48 -19.94 10.53
CA ASP A 59 11.23 -19.20 10.38
C ASP A 59 10.29 -19.85 9.36
N THR A 60 9.01 -19.79 9.67
CA THR A 60 7.92 -20.12 8.76
C THR A 60 7.24 -18.81 8.34
N ALA A 61 7.40 -18.45 7.07
CA ALA A 61 6.86 -17.21 6.50
C ALA A 61 5.59 -17.46 5.71
N PHE A 62 4.60 -16.67 5.95
CA PHE A 62 3.37 -16.63 5.17
C PHE A 62 3.03 -15.20 4.78
N TYR A 63 2.78 -14.96 3.51
CA TYR A 63 2.21 -13.70 3.03
C TYR A 63 0.90 -14.01 2.30
N TYR A 64 -0.22 -13.44 2.78
CA TYR A 64 -1.48 -13.56 2.06
C TYR A 64 -1.39 -12.74 0.77
N THR A 65 -1.18 -13.42 -0.34
CA THR A 65 -0.92 -12.82 -1.66
C THR A 65 -1.41 -13.74 -2.77
N THR A 66 -1.48 -13.19 -3.98
CA THR A 66 -1.69 -13.96 -5.22
C THR A 66 -0.45 -13.90 -6.09
N CYS A 67 -0.29 -14.82 -7.05
CA CYS A 67 0.82 -14.80 -8.01
C CYS A 67 0.85 -13.52 -8.87
N GLY A 68 -0.26 -12.79 -8.96
CA GLY A 68 -0.36 -11.52 -9.68
C GLY A 68 0.05 -10.29 -8.87
N TRP A 69 0.37 -10.44 -7.61
CA TRP A 69 0.84 -9.35 -6.75
C TRP A 69 2.33 -9.50 -6.44
N MET A 70 3.09 -8.41 -6.44
CA MET A 70 4.54 -8.38 -6.21
C MET A 70 4.95 -9.06 -4.89
N MET A 71 4.08 -9.09 -3.89
CA MET A 71 4.37 -9.76 -2.62
C MET A 71 4.55 -11.27 -2.75
N TRP A 72 4.08 -11.89 -3.84
CA TRP A 72 4.43 -13.26 -4.19
C TRP A 72 5.94 -13.43 -4.43
N ASN A 73 6.54 -12.54 -5.23
CA ASN A 73 7.96 -12.57 -5.51
C ASN A 73 8.79 -12.39 -4.23
N TRP A 74 8.31 -11.52 -3.34
CA TRP A 74 8.94 -11.28 -2.04
C TRP A 74 8.82 -12.50 -1.11
N LEU A 75 7.64 -13.14 -1.03
CA LEU A 75 7.41 -14.37 -0.26
C LEU A 75 8.33 -15.51 -0.73
N VAL A 76 8.40 -15.76 -2.05
CA VAL A 76 9.25 -16.82 -2.61
C VAL A 76 10.72 -16.60 -2.26
N SER A 77 11.16 -15.36 -2.11
CA SER A 77 12.54 -15.04 -1.75
C SER A 77 12.93 -15.48 -0.33
N PHE A 78 11.98 -15.78 0.57
CA PHE A 78 12.29 -16.39 1.87
C PHE A 78 13.02 -17.73 1.74
N LEU A 79 12.82 -18.45 0.63
CA LEU A 79 13.58 -19.66 0.34
C LEU A 79 15.09 -19.42 0.24
N SER A 80 15.52 -18.22 -0.16
CA SER A 80 16.93 -17.87 -0.27
C SER A 80 17.63 -17.73 1.09
N VAL A 81 16.88 -17.50 2.16
CA VAL A 81 17.39 -17.47 3.54
C VAL A 81 17.15 -18.80 4.28
N GLY A 82 16.59 -19.79 3.58
CA GLY A 82 16.33 -21.13 4.11
C GLY A 82 15.03 -21.27 4.89
N SER A 83 14.21 -20.23 4.98
CA SER A 83 12.92 -20.27 5.68
C SER A 83 11.92 -21.19 4.97
N THR A 84 10.99 -21.75 5.74
CA THR A 84 9.81 -22.40 5.19
C THR A 84 8.80 -21.35 4.72
N ILE A 85 8.18 -21.54 3.55
CA ILE A 85 7.08 -20.68 3.10
C ILE A 85 5.76 -21.45 3.11
N VAL A 86 4.68 -20.76 3.50
CA VAL A 86 3.31 -21.25 3.42
C VAL A 86 2.64 -20.70 2.20
N LEU A 87 2.04 -21.56 1.39
CA LEU A 87 1.25 -21.20 0.22
C LEU A 87 -0.22 -21.43 0.51
N TYR A 88 -1.05 -20.43 0.25
CA TYR A 88 -2.47 -20.48 0.50
C TYR A 88 -3.26 -20.00 -0.72
N ASP A 89 -4.22 -20.81 -1.14
CA ASP A 89 -5.15 -20.47 -2.22
C ASP A 89 -6.57 -20.48 -1.66
N GLY A 90 -7.17 -19.31 -1.56
CA GLY A 90 -8.51 -19.14 -1.02
C GLY A 90 -8.78 -17.76 -0.43
N SER A 91 -10.01 -17.58 0.07
CA SER A 91 -10.40 -16.36 0.77
C SER A 91 -9.84 -16.33 2.20
N PRO A 92 -9.35 -15.18 2.70
CA PRO A 92 -8.81 -15.07 4.06
C PRO A 92 -9.92 -15.23 5.14
N PHE A 93 -11.18 -15.16 4.74
CA PHE A 93 -12.34 -15.27 5.62
C PHE A 93 -13.16 -16.55 5.39
N PHE A 94 -12.63 -17.53 4.63
CA PHE A 94 -13.29 -18.82 4.45
C PHE A 94 -12.53 -19.92 5.22
N PRO A 95 -13.26 -20.81 5.95
CA PRO A 95 -14.72 -20.92 6.08
C PRO A 95 -15.35 -19.89 7.03
N ASN A 96 -14.55 -19.12 7.76
CA ASN A 96 -14.97 -18.04 8.66
C ASN A 96 -13.82 -17.06 8.91
N GLU A 97 -14.09 -15.99 9.65
CA GLU A 97 -13.14 -14.91 9.92
C GLU A 97 -11.92 -15.32 10.76
N LYS A 98 -11.94 -16.51 11.40
CA LYS A 98 -10.82 -17.05 12.20
C LYS A 98 -9.79 -17.80 11.36
N ALA A 99 -10.09 -18.07 10.08
CA ALA A 99 -9.32 -18.99 9.24
C ALA A 99 -7.82 -18.68 9.22
N MET A 100 -7.44 -17.41 8.98
CA MET A 100 -6.02 -17.03 8.91
C MET A 100 -5.31 -17.14 10.26
N TRP A 101 -5.98 -16.78 11.33
CA TRP A 101 -5.41 -16.83 12.69
C TRP A 101 -5.21 -18.27 13.16
N ASN A 102 -6.15 -19.17 12.84
CA ASN A 102 -6.01 -20.60 13.10
C ASN A 102 -4.86 -21.19 12.26
N LEU A 103 -4.73 -20.80 11.00
CA LEU A 103 -3.65 -21.26 10.13
C LEU A 103 -2.26 -20.87 10.69
N ILE A 104 -2.15 -19.67 11.29
CA ILE A 104 -0.92 -19.23 11.96
C ILE A 104 -0.55 -20.17 13.11
N ASP A 105 -1.51 -20.55 13.91
CA ASP A 105 -1.31 -21.48 15.03
C ASP A 105 -1.03 -22.92 14.58
N GLU A 106 -1.76 -23.39 13.56
CA GLU A 106 -1.65 -24.78 13.05
C GLU A 106 -0.30 -25.07 12.37
N LEU A 107 0.28 -24.05 11.71
CA LEU A 107 1.51 -24.19 10.95
C LEU A 107 2.73 -23.51 11.61
N ASP A 108 2.59 -23.08 12.86
CA ASP A 108 3.65 -22.38 13.62
C ASP A 108 4.27 -21.23 12.81
N ILE A 109 3.42 -20.42 12.17
CA ILE A 109 3.86 -19.29 11.34
C ILE A 109 4.51 -18.24 12.25
N THR A 110 5.74 -17.85 11.90
CA THR A 110 6.53 -16.86 12.67
C THR A 110 6.45 -15.46 12.07
N ILE A 111 6.30 -15.36 10.74
CA ILE A 111 6.20 -14.10 10.00
C ILE A 111 4.92 -14.14 9.16
N PHE A 112 3.95 -13.29 9.52
CA PHE A 112 2.67 -13.18 8.83
C PHE A 112 2.57 -11.86 8.08
N GLY A 113 2.45 -11.93 6.75
CA GLY A 113 2.23 -10.77 5.89
C GLY A 113 0.79 -10.71 5.37
N THR A 114 0.22 -9.52 5.40
CA THR A 114 -1.16 -9.28 4.94
C THR A 114 -1.36 -7.85 4.43
N SER A 115 -2.59 -7.49 4.06
CA SER A 115 -2.95 -6.11 3.73
C SER A 115 -3.48 -5.35 4.96
N ALA A 116 -3.36 -4.02 4.94
CA ALA A 116 -3.99 -3.17 5.95
C ALA A 116 -5.52 -3.42 6.00
N LYS A 117 -6.15 -3.62 4.84
CA LYS A 117 -7.59 -3.96 4.75
C LYS A 117 -7.99 -5.22 5.52
N PHE A 118 -7.14 -6.26 5.53
CA PHE A 118 -7.44 -7.47 6.31
C PHE A 118 -7.47 -7.16 7.80
N ILE A 119 -6.50 -6.41 8.31
CA ILE A 119 -6.44 -6.01 9.71
C ILE A 119 -7.63 -5.12 10.06
N ASP A 120 -7.96 -4.15 9.19
CA ASP A 120 -9.11 -3.26 9.37
C ASP A 120 -10.44 -4.04 9.35
N ALA A 121 -10.58 -5.04 8.49
CA ALA A 121 -11.77 -5.90 8.46
C ALA A 121 -11.90 -6.74 9.73
N CYS A 122 -10.81 -7.31 10.26
CA CYS A 122 -10.83 -8.03 11.54
C CYS A 122 -11.28 -7.10 12.68
N ARG A 123 -10.71 -5.89 12.74
CA ARG A 123 -11.09 -4.87 13.74
C ARG A 123 -12.55 -4.47 13.61
N ALA A 124 -13.03 -4.25 12.39
CA ALA A 124 -14.40 -3.83 12.12
C ALA A 124 -15.46 -4.89 12.46
N ASN A 125 -15.07 -6.17 12.47
CA ASN A 125 -15.91 -7.28 12.88
C ASN A 125 -15.71 -7.69 14.35
N ASP A 126 -15.07 -6.83 15.16
CA ASP A 126 -14.78 -7.07 16.58
C ASP A 126 -14.11 -8.43 16.84
N LEU A 127 -13.29 -8.90 15.88
CA LEU A 127 -12.59 -10.16 16.01
C LEU A 127 -11.43 -9.99 16.98
N SER A 128 -11.31 -10.89 17.95
CA SER A 128 -10.23 -10.89 18.96
C SER A 128 -9.43 -12.20 18.84
N PRO A 129 -8.43 -12.27 17.96
CA PRO A 129 -7.62 -13.48 17.76
C PRO A 129 -7.02 -14.04 19.05
N SER A 130 -6.60 -13.20 19.99
CA SER A 130 -6.07 -13.61 21.30
C SER A 130 -7.06 -14.44 22.15
N ASP A 131 -8.37 -14.41 21.84
CA ASP A 131 -9.38 -15.17 22.60
C ASP A 131 -9.50 -16.63 22.14
N PHE A 132 -8.99 -16.96 20.93
CA PHE A 132 -9.19 -18.30 20.34
C PHE A 132 -7.93 -18.90 19.69
N ALA A 133 -6.89 -18.12 19.43
CA ALA A 133 -5.61 -18.58 18.90
C ALA A 133 -4.48 -18.22 19.89
N ARG A 134 -3.50 -19.12 20.07
CA ARG A 134 -2.38 -18.89 21.00
C ARG A 134 -1.36 -17.92 20.43
N LEU A 135 -1.13 -18.03 19.11
CA LEU A 135 -0.17 -17.21 18.35
C LEU A 135 1.25 -17.19 18.94
N ASP A 136 1.64 -18.27 19.66
CA ASP A 136 2.92 -18.34 20.38
C ASP A 136 4.11 -18.20 19.44
N SER A 137 4.03 -18.81 18.26
CA SER A 137 5.07 -18.76 17.22
C SER A 137 5.22 -17.40 16.54
N LEU A 138 4.13 -16.60 16.50
CA LEU A 138 4.06 -15.37 15.72
C LEU A 138 4.98 -14.29 16.27
N LYS A 139 6.02 -13.93 15.52
CA LYS A 139 7.00 -12.89 15.87
C LYS A 139 6.68 -11.55 15.19
N GLN A 140 6.18 -11.60 13.95
CA GLN A 140 5.97 -10.40 13.14
C GLN A 140 4.66 -10.45 12.36
N ILE A 141 4.01 -9.29 12.26
CA ILE A 141 2.90 -9.02 11.32
C ILE A 141 3.36 -7.91 10.38
N LEU A 142 3.32 -8.16 9.07
CA LEU A 142 3.69 -7.19 8.05
C LEU A 142 2.44 -6.74 7.28
N SER A 143 2.21 -5.44 7.20
CA SER A 143 1.04 -4.85 6.57
C SER A 143 1.43 -3.96 5.40
N THR A 144 0.81 -4.16 4.23
CA THR A 144 1.01 -3.31 3.04
C THR A 144 -0.25 -3.18 2.19
N GLY A 145 -0.13 -2.55 1.02
CA GLY A 145 -1.22 -2.30 0.07
C GLY A 145 -1.87 -0.93 0.26
N SER A 146 -2.06 -0.51 1.50
CA SER A 146 -2.47 0.84 1.90
C SER A 146 -1.83 1.20 3.24
N PRO A 147 -1.79 2.50 3.63
CA PRO A 147 -1.33 2.89 4.96
C PRO A 147 -2.19 2.24 6.05
N LEU A 148 -1.55 1.66 7.06
CA LEU A 148 -2.24 1.12 8.22
C LEU A 148 -2.69 2.28 9.12
N VAL A 149 -3.98 2.33 9.46
CA VAL A 149 -4.53 3.39 10.30
C VAL A 149 -4.13 3.21 11.76
N THR A 150 -4.09 4.30 12.52
CA THR A 150 -3.64 4.32 13.92
C THR A 150 -4.42 3.35 14.82
N GLU A 151 -5.74 3.25 14.59
CA GLU A 151 -6.65 2.37 15.32
C GLU A 151 -6.31 0.89 15.13
N SER A 152 -5.80 0.52 13.96
CA SER A 152 -5.42 -0.85 13.65
C SER A 152 -4.09 -1.25 14.29
N PHE A 153 -3.20 -0.28 14.59
CA PHE A 153 -2.06 -0.53 15.48
C PHE A 153 -2.53 -0.89 16.89
N ASN A 154 -3.46 -0.10 17.45
CA ASN A 154 -4.03 -0.40 18.78
C ASN A 154 -4.69 -1.78 18.78
N TYR A 155 -5.53 -2.07 17.77
CA TYR A 155 -6.21 -3.34 17.64
C TYR A 155 -5.24 -4.54 17.65
N VAL A 156 -4.15 -4.48 16.90
CA VAL A 156 -3.17 -5.58 16.89
C VAL A 156 -2.58 -5.83 18.25
N TYR A 157 -2.18 -4.78 18.99
CA TYR A 157 -1.57 -4.93 20.30
C TYR A 157 -2.56 -5.27 21.43
N GLU A 158 -3.84 -4.93 21.27
CA GLU A 158 -4.89 -5.17 22.26
C GLU A 158 -5.61 -6.50 22.03
N HIS A 159 -5.83 -6.91 20.76
CA HIS A 159 -6.70 -8.03 20.42
C HIS A 159 -6.00 -9.17 19.67
N VAL A 160 -4.79 -8.97 19.14
CA VAL A 160 -4.05 -10.04 18.45
C VAL A 160 -2.89 -10.53 19.29
N LYS A 161 -1.84 -9.75 19.45
CA LYS A 161 -0.67 -10.16 20.23
C LYS A 161 0.13 -8.94 20.72
N LYS A 162 0.38 -8.90 22.02
CA LYS A 162 0.98 -7.73 22.67
C LYS A 162 2.48 -7.56 22.38
N ASP A 163 3.20 -8.65 22.15
CA ASP A 163 4.66 -8.70 21.98
C ASP A 163 5.08 -9.00 20.52
N VAL A 164 4.22 -8.69 19.56
CA VAL A 164 4.51 -8.87 18.14
C VAL A 164 5.16 -7.62 17.53
N LEU A 165 6.10 -7.78 16.59
CA LEU A 165 6.59 -6.68 15.78
C LEU A 165 5.58 -6.38 14.65
N LEU A 166 4.83 -5.29 14.78
CA LEU A 166 3.92 -4.84 13.73
C LEU A 166 4.65 -3.89 12.78
N GLY A 167 4.94 -4.37 11.56
CA GLY A 167 5.57 -3.61 10.51
C GLY A 167 4.57 -3.13 9.46
N SER A 168 4.36 -1.82 9.32
CA SER A 168 3.78 -1.27 8.11
C SER A 168 4.89 -1.09 7.08
N ILE A 169 4.71 -1.60 5.85
CA ILE A 169 5.73 -1.58 4.80
C ILE A 169 5.19 -0.91 3.53
N SER A 170 6.03 -0.15 2.86
CA SER A 170 5.67 0.58 1.64
C SER A 170 6.77 0.52 0.60
N GLY A 171 6.36 0.16 -0.59
CA GLY A 171 7.19 0.09 -1.78
C GLY A 171 6.32 -0.09 -3.00
N GLY A 172 6.74 -0.89 -3.96
CA GLY A 172 5.90 -1.11 -5.12
C GLY A 172 6.46 -2.11 -6.11
N THR A 173 5.57 -2.47 -7.03
CA THR A 173 5.91 -3.28 -8.20
C THR A 173 7.05 -2.65 -9.00
N ASP A 174 7.12 -1.31 -9.01
CA ASP A 174 8.14 -0.54 -9.73
C ASP A 174 9.57 -0.85 -9.28
N ILE A 175 9.76 -1.25 -8.03
CA ILE A 175 11.08 -1.58 -7.48
C ILE A 175 11.17 -3.03 -6.99
N ILE A 176 10.09 -3.81 -7.09
CA ILE A 176 9.95 -5.17 -6.53
C ILE A 176 10.40 -5.27 -5.07
N SER A 177 10.18 -4.23 -4.29
CA SER A 177 10.82 -4.02 -2.99
C SER A 177 10.08 -2.96 -2.16
N CYS A 178 10.69 -2.56 -1.01
CA CYS A 178 10.21 -1.52 -0.12
C CYS A 178 11.16 -0.33 -0.05
N PHE A 179 10.61 0.90 -0.03
CA PHE A 179 11.35 2.12 0.31
C PHE A 179 11.40 2.35 1.82
N ALA A 180 10.35 1.95 2.52
CA ALA A 180 10.25 2.04 3.97
C ALA A 180 9.58 0.79 4.53
N LEU A 181 10.07 0.29 5.67
CA LEU A 181 9.60 -0.96 6.22
C LEU A 181 9.91 -1.08 7.73
N ASN A 182 9.60 -2.26 8.30
CA ASN A 182 9.87 -2.60 9.69
C ASN A 182 11.38 -2.67 10.01
N ASN A 183 11.67 -2.64 11.31
CA ASN A 183 13.01 -2.87 11.83
C ASN A 183 12.90 -3.46 13.24
N PRO A 184 13.48 -4.65 13.50
CA PRO A 184 13.37 -5.33 14.81
C PRO A 184 14.08 -4.60 15.93
N THR A 185 14.96 -3.66 15.64
CA THR A 185 15.74 -2.91 16.64
C THR A 185 15.15 -1.53 16.99
N LEU A 186 14.08 -1.12 16.31
CA LEU A 186 13.43 0.17 16.52
C LEU A 186 12.04 0.02 17.14
N PRO A 187 11.58 1.01 17.92
CA PRO A 187 10.22 1.03 18.43
C PRO A 187 9.20 1.19 17.28
N VAL A 188 7.99 0.66 17.47
CA VAL A 188 6.85 0.87 16.58
C VAL A 188 6.08 2.09 17.06
N TYR A 189 5.97 3.08 16.19
CA TYR A 189 5.10 4.24 16.38
C TYR A 189 3.85 4.08 15.53
N LYS A 190 2.67 4.24 16.14
CA LYS A 190 1.40 4.08 15.43
C LYS A 190 1.20 5.13 14.34
N GLY A 191 0.77 4.65 13.17
CA GLY A 191 0.58 5.49 11.99
C GLY A 191 1.85 5.76 11.18
N GLU A 192 2.99 5.16 11.54
CA GLU A 192 4.27 5.31 10.87
C GLU A 192 4.81 3.95 10.35
N LEU A 193 5.61 4.02 9.31
CA LEU A 193 6.55 2.97 8.94
C LEU A 193 7.85 3.25 9.73
N GLN A 194 8.43 2.21 10.34
CA GLN A 194 9.50 2.39 11.33
C GLN A 194 10.73 3.11 10.79
N CYS A 195 11.14 2.81 9.55
CA CYS A 195 12.32 3.44 8.97
C CYS A 195 12.37 3.32 7.44
N ARG A 196 13.28 4.07 6.84
CA ARG A 196 13.69 3.89 5.45
C ARG A 196 14.45 2.57 5.31
N GLY A 197 14.30 1.90 4.17
CA GLY A 197 15.00 0.65 3.87
C GLY A 197 16.53 0.84 3.89
N LEU A 198 17.24 -0.08 4.50
CA LEU A 198 18.70 -0.11 4.44
C LEU A 198 19.18 -0.16 2.98
N GLY A 199 20.23 0.62 2.64
CA GLY A 199 20.72 0.73 1.27
C GLY A 199 19.83 1.52 0.30
N MET A 200 18.72 2.09 0.81
CA MET A 200 17.82 2.96 0.05
C MET A 200 18.00 4.40 0.49
N ASP A 201 18.56 5.25 -0.38
CA ASP A 201 18.74 6.68 -0.09
C ASP A 201 17.45 7.47 -0.27
N VAL A 202 16.42 7.00 0.46
CA VAL A 202 15.08 7.62 0.46
C VAL A 202 15.13 8.99 1.10
N ASP A 203 14.52 9.96 0.45
CA ASP A 203 14.42 11.34 0.93
C ASP A 203 13.04 11.92 0.58
N VAL A 204 12.75 13.11 1.10
CA VAL A 204 11.56 13.89 0.81
C VAL A 204 11.97 15.16 0.11
N PHE A 205 11.47 15.38 -1.11
CA PHE A 205 11.73 16.61 -1.85
C PHE A 205 10.51 17.52 -1.90
N ASP A 206 10.77 18.83 -1.77
CA ASP A 206 9.77 19.83 -2.12
C ASP A 206 9.66 19.98 -3.67
N ASN A 207 8.77 20.86 -4.13
CA ASN A 207 8.57 21.08 -5.56
C ASN A 207 9.80 21.62 -6.30
N ASN A 208 10.78 22.15 -5.58
CA ASN A 208 12.03 22.69 -6.14
C ASN A 208 13.17 21.65 -6.11
N GLY A 209 12.90 20.41 -5.68
CA GLY A 209 13.91 19.36 -5.55
C GLY A 209 14.82 19.53 -4.33
N LYS A 210 14.41 20.32 -3.33
CA LYS A 210 15.13 20.49 -2.07
C LYS A 210 14.69 19.46 -1.05
N SER A 211 15.66 18.81 -0.38
CA SER A 211 15.40 17.90 0.74
C SER A 211 14.74 18.65 1.92
N ILE A 212 13.69 18.06 2.46
CA ILE A 212 12.93 18.59 3.60
C ILE A 212 12.71 17.50 4.66
N ARG A 213 12.52 17.90 5.93
CA ARG A 213 12.19 17.02 7.07
C ARG A 213 11.00 17.60 7.83
N ASN A 214 10.23 16.73 8.48
CA ASN A 214 9.01 17.10 9.23
C ASN A 214 8.02 17.91 8.37
N LYS A 215 8.05 17.64 7.08
CA LYS A 215 7.17 18.28 6.09
C LYS A 215 6.85 17.29 4.99
N LYS A 216 5.66 17.43 4.46
CA LYS A 216 5.16 16.60 3.36
C LYS A 216 5.84 16.99 2.03
N GLY A 217 6.21 15.99 1.27
CA GLY A 217 6.81 16.16 -0.06
C GLY A 217 6.81 14.88 -0.86
N GLU A 218 7.51 14.91 -1.98
CA GLU A 218 7.66 13.78 -2.89
C GLU A 218 8.63 12.76 -2.35
N LEU A 219 8.25 11.47 -2.36
CA LEU A 219 9.17 10.37 -2.11
C LEU A 219 10.17 10.28 -3.26
N VAL A 220 11.44 10.42 -2.93
CA VAL A 220 12.54 10.22 -3.86
C VAL A 220 13.56 9.22 -3.33
N CYS A 221 14.28 8.57 -4.25
CA CYS A 221 15.49 7.82 -3.93
C CYS A 221 16.64 8.48 -4.70
N ARG A 222 17.61 9.06 -3.96
CA ARG A 222 18.64 9.92 -4.55
C ARG A 222 19.79 9.14 -5.17
N SER A 223 19.99 7.93 -4.70
CA SER A 223 21.07 7.04 -5.17
C SER A 223 20.52 5.81 -5.83
N PRO A 224 21.23 5.20 -6.78
CA PRO A 224 20.85 3.89 -7.32
C PRO A 224 20.73 2.83 -6.22
N PHE A 225 19.82 1.89 -6.41
CA PHE A 225 19.59 0.79 -5.49
C PHE A 225 19.53 -0.55 -6.25
N PRO A 226 19.80 -1.69 -5.58
CA PRO A 226 19.99 -2.97 -6.27
C PRO A 226 18.83 -3.40 -7.16
N SER A 227 17.59 -3.20 -6.72
CA SER A 227 16.39 -3.62 -7.43
C SER A 227 15.80 -2.56 -8.38
N MET A 228 16.59 -1.55 -8.79
CA MET A 228 16.17 -0.68 -9.89
C MET A 228 15.84 -1.55 -11.11
N PRO A 229 14.69 -1.33 -11.78
CA PRO A 229 14.36 -2.06 -12.98
C PRO A 229 15.44 -1.93 -14.07
N ILE A 230 15.65 -2.99 -14.82
CA ILE A 230 16.57 -2.96 -15.96
C ILE A 230 16.01 -2.09 -17.08
N SER A 231 14.70 -2.24 -17.35
CA SER A 231 14.01 -1.53 -18.42
C SER A 231 12.49 -1.71 -18.29
N PHE A 232 11.75 -1.06 -19.18
CA PHE A 232 10.39 -1.49 -19.47
C PHE A 232 10.38 -2.39 -20.72
N TRP A 233 9.48 -3.38 -20.73
CA TRP A 233 9.28 -4.22 -21.90
C TRP A 233 8.85 -3.36 -23.10
N ASN A 234 9.48 -3.56 -24.25
CA ASN A 234 9.27 -2.78 -25.46
C ASN A 234 9.58 -1.27 -25.37
N ASP A 235 10.47 -0.87 -24.46
CA ASP A 235 11.00 0.51 -24.35
C ASP A 235 12.47 0.56 -24.80
N LYS A 236 12.71 0.38 -26.11
CA LYS A 236 14.07 0.30 -26.69
C LYS A 236 14.89 1.56 -26.48
N SER A 237 14.25 2.72 -26.43
CA SER A 237 14.92 4.02 -26.21
C SER A 237 15.18 4.30 -24.73
N GLY A 238 14.51 3.62 -23.80
CA GLY A 238 14.49 3.92 -22.37
C GLY A 238 13.71 5.20 -22.02
N GLU A 239 13.01 5.78 -22.98
CA GLU A 239 12.29 7.05 -22.78
C GLU A 239 11.12 6.92 -21.83
N LYS A 240 10.33 5.84 -21.95
CA LYS A 240 9.19 5.60 -21.04
C LYS A 240 9.67 5.38 -19.61
N TYR A 241 10.75 4.61 -19.43
CA TYR A 241 11.38 4.37 -18.15
C TYR A 241 11.88 5.68 -17.53
N HIS A 242 12.65 6.49 -18.31
CA HIS A 242 13.15 7.78 -17.87
C HIS A 242 12.00 8.72 -17.47
N ASN A 243 10.99 8.84 -18.31
CA ASN A 243 9.83 9.72 -18.06
C ASN A 243 9.02 9.29 -16.82
N ALA A 244 8.98 7.99 -16.52
CA ALA A 244 8.25 7.49 -15.36
C ALA A 244 8.89 7.88 -14.02
N TYR A 245 10.21 7.96 -13.94
CA TYR A 245 10.91 8.07 -12.66
C TYR A 245 11.88 9.26 -12.55
N PHE A 246 12.40 9.79 -13.67
CA PHE A 246 13.47 10.81 -13.68
C PHE A 246 13.05 12.14 -14.32
N ASN A 247 11.82 12.25 -14.81
CA ASN A 247 11.34 13.47 -15.45
C ASN A 247 11.09 14.61 -14.44
N LYS A 248 10.70 14.26 -13.21
CA LYS A 248 10.34 15.26 -12.19
C LYS A 248 11.55 15.93 -11.56
N PHE A 249 12.57 15.15 -11.25
CA PHE A 249 13.83 15.64 -10.68
C PHE A 249 15.00 15.01 -11.44
N LYS A 250 15.92 15.85 -11.87
CA LYS A 250 17.05 15.39 -12.65
C LYS A 250 17.88 14.38 -11.86
N ASP A 251 18.20 13.24 -12.48
CA ASP A 251 19.04 12.16 -11.94
C ASP A 251 18.58 11.61 -10.59
N THR A 252 17.29 11.79 -10.25
CA THR A 252 16.73 11.35 -8.98
C THR A 252 15.42 10.59 -9.22
N TRP A 253 15.33 9.38 -8.68
CA TRP A 253 14.11 8.57 -8.76
C TRP A 253 12.98 9.24 -7.98
N ALA A 254 11.91 9.61 -8.65
CA ALA A 254 10.66 10.10 -8.05
C ALA A 254 9.59 9.00 -8.16
N HIS A 255 9.13 8.51 -7.00
CA HIS A 255 8.24 7.34 -6.99
C HIS A 255 6.77 7.69 -7.24
N GLY A 256 6.39 8.92 -6.95
CA GLY A 256 5.01 9.36 -7.07
C GLY A 256 4.19 9.11 -5.81
N ASP A 257 4.82 8.97 -4.65
CA ASP A 257 4.18 8.95 -3.35
C ASP A 257 4.44 10.25 -2.60
N PHE A 258 3.45 10.71 -1.83
CA PHE A 258 3.51 11.91 -1.01
C PHE A 258 3.73 11.48 0.44
N ILE A 259 4.89 11.81 0.99
CA ILE A 259 5.35 11.32 2.28
C ILE A 259 5.94 12.41 3.18
N GLU A 260 6.17 12.06 4.41
CA GLU A 260 6.99 12.80 5.37
C GLU A 260 8.00 11.86 6.04
N VAL A 261 9.19 12.34 6.30
CA VAL A 261 10.17 11.68 7.18
C VAL A 261 10.36 12.58 8.39
N ASN A 262 10.10 12.05 9.58
CA ASN A 262 10.19 12.79 10.84
C ASN A 262 11.59 12.73 11.47
N ASP A 263 11.77 13.37 12.64
CA ASP A 263 13.08 13.54 13.29
C ASP A 263 13.69 12.23 13.77
N HIS A 264 12.89 11.23 14.13
CA HIS A 264 13.40 9.92 14.53
C HIS A 264 13.52 8.93 13.36
N GLY A 265 13.26 9.38 12.13
CA GLY A 265 13.43 8.59 10.91
C GLY A 265 12.20 7.77 10.49
N GLY A 266 11.10 7.87 11.23
CA GLY A 266 9.81 7.29 10.87
C GLY A 266 9.26 7.91 9.57
N VAL A 267 8.55 7.10 8.79
CA VAL A 267 7.99 7.51 7.49
C VAL A 267 6.46 7.49 7.56
N ILE A 268 5.84 8.58 7.14
CA ILE A 268 4.39 8.69 7.07
C ILE A 268 3.98 8.80 5.60
N ILE A 269 3.08 7.92 5.15
CA ILE A 269 2.57 7.93 3.79
C ILE A 269 1.23 8.67 3.76
N TYR A 270 1.13 9.68 2.91
CA TYR A 270 -0.07 10.50 2.70
C TYR A 270 -0.86 10.13 1.43
N GLY A 271 -0.36 9.18 0.65
CA GLY A 271 -0.98 8.67 -0.57
C GLY A 271 -0.15 8.95 -1.82
N ARG A 272 -0.76 8.79 -2.99
CA ARG A 272 -0.12 9.07 -4.27
C ARG A 272 0.02 10.56 -4.52
N SER A 273 1.17 10.99 -5.06
CA SER A 273 1.42 12.40 -5.40
C SER A 273 0.49 12.93 -6.50
N ASP A 274 0.10 12.04 -7.43
CA ASP A 274 -0.80 12.35 -8.54
C ASP A 274 -2.29 12.34 -8.13
N ALA A 275 -2.62 11.74 -6.97
CA ALA A 275 -3.94 11.77 -6.36
C ALA A 275 -4.08 12.82 -5.24
N THR A 276 -3.03 13.60 -4.95
CA THR A 276 -3.13 14.64 -3.93
C THR A 276 -4.17 15.70 -4.32
N LEU A 277 -4.94 16.13 -3.32
CA LEU A 277 -5.88 17.23 -3.42
C LEU A 277 -5.13 18.55 -3.26
N ASN A 278 -5.58 19.63 -3.91
CA ASN A 278 -4.87 20.91 -3.85
C ASN A 278 -5.80 22.12 -3.69
N PRO A 279 -6.77 22.10 -2.75
CA PRO A 279 -7.69 23.22 -2.55
C PRO A 279 -6.96 24.46 -2.04
N GLY A 280 -7.15 25.59 -2.73
CA GLY A 280 -6.48 26.85 -2.38
C GLY A 280 -4.95 26.75 -2.36
N GLY A 281 -4.36 25.91 -3.22
CA GLY A 281 -2.91 25.75 -3.34
C GLY A 281 -2.23 24.93 -2.23
N VAL A 282 -3.00 24.30 -1.33
CA VAL A 282 -2.45 23.45 -0.26
C VAL A 282 -2.56 21.97 -0.63
N ARG A 283 -1.43 21.30 -0.77
CA ARG A 283 -1.41 19.85 -1.06
C ARG A 283 -1.85 19.05 0.16
N ILE A 284 -2.86 18.20 -0.04
CA ILE A 284 -3.48 17.33 0.96
C ILE A 284 -3.42 15.90 0.44
N GLY A 285 -2.89 14.99 1.25
CA GLY A 285 -2.90 13.56 0.92
C GLY A 285 -4.28 12.93 1.17
N THR A 286 -4.72 12.06 0.26
CA THR A 286 -6.03 11.41 0.38
C THR A 286 -6.16 10.59 1.65
N SER A 287 -5.08 9.96 2.10
CA SER A 287 -5.06 9.17 3.33
C SER A 287 -5.30 9.98 4.61
N GLU A 288 -5.09 11.30 4.58
CA GLU A 288 -5.39 12.17 5.73
C GLU A 288 -6.90 12.20 6.00
N LEU A 289 -7.70 12.29 4.92
CA LEU A 289 -9.15 12.23 5.03
C LEU A 289 -9.64 10.82 5.38
N TYR A 290 -9.08 9.79 4.74
CA TYR A 290 -9.47 8.41 5.01
C TYR A 290 -9.32 8.05 6.49
N ARG A 291 -8.22 8.42 7.13
CA ARG A 291 -7.99 8.17 8.57
C ARG A 291 -9.08 8.74 9.46
N VAL A 292 -9.59 9.92 9.14
CA VAL A 292 -10.66 10.54 9.93
C VAL A 292 -12.02 9.98 9.57
N VAL A 293 -12.29 9.79 8.28
CA VAL A 293 -13.61 9.39 7.77
C VAL A 293 -13.91 7.93 8.11
N GLU A 294 -12.92 7.06 7.94
CA GLU A 294 -13.06 5.61 8.17
C GLU A 294 -12.97 5.22 9.67
N SER A 295 -12.77 6.20 10.56
CA SER A 295 -12.94 5.99 12.00
C SER A 295 -14.40 6.06 12.48
N PHE A 296 -15.32 6.55 11.65
CA PHE A 296 -16.74 6.57 11.97
C PHE A 296 -17.33 5.16 11.88
N LEU A 297 -18.12 4.76 12.87
CA LEU A 297 -18.74 3.44 12.91
C LEU A 297 -19.73 3.21 11.75
N GLU A 298 -20.36 4.28 11.29
CA GLU A 298 -21.31 4.28 10.18
C GLU A 298 -20.64 4.07 8.82
N VAL A 299 -19.34 4.34 8.71
CA VAL A 299 -18.60 4.31 7.44
C VAL A 299 -17.93 2.96 7.26
N ASP A 300 -18.27 2.26 6.18
CA ASP A 300 -17.60 1.04 5.75
C ASP A 300 -16.31 1.36 4.98
N ASP A 301 -16.40 2.33 4.06
CA ASP A 301 -15.32 2.71 3.18
C ASP A 301 -15.52 4.14 2.65
N SER A 302 -14.48 4.74 2.11
CA SER A 302 -14.57 6.08 1.55
C SER A 302 -13.64 6.29 0.34
N LEU A 303 -13.98 7.24 -0.52
CA LEU A 303 -13.10 7.66 -1.61
C LEU A 303 -13.16 9.17 -1.77
N VAL A 304 -12.01 9.80 -1.88
CA VAL A 304 -11.91 11.25 -2.03
C VAL A 304 -11.19 11.63 -3.31
N ILE A 305 -11.71 12.64 -3.99
CA ILE A 305 -11.09 13.22 -5.17
C ILE A 305 -11.09 14.75 -5.09
N ALA A 306 -10.21 15.37 -5.89
CA ALA A 306 -10.27 16.79 -6.18
C ALA A 306 -10.91 17.01 -7.56
N GLN A 307 -11.98 17.78 -7.60
CA GLN A 307 -12.60 18.24 -8.85
C GLN A 307 -12.16 19.69 -9.12
N GLU A 308 -11.77 19.98 -10.37
CA GLU A 308 -11.52 21.35 -10.82
C GLU A 308 -12.83 22.15 -10.75
N TRP A 309 -12.83 23.28 -10.05
CA TRP A 309 -14.01 24.08 -9.81
C TRP A 309 -13.66 25.56 -9.61
N GLU A 310 -14.29 26.47 -10.36
CA GLU A 310 -14.14 27.93 -10.19
C GLU A 310 -12.68 28.43 -10.11
N ASN A 311 -11.80 27.94 -10.97
CA ASN A 311 -10.35 28.21 -11.00
C ASN A 311 -9.56 27.71 -9.77
N ASP A 312 -10.13 26.81 -8.98
CA ASP A 312 -9.50 26.13 -7.85
C ASP A 312 -9.90 24.64 -7.86
N GLN A 313 -9.65 23.93 -6.79
CA GLN A 313 -10.10 22.57 -6.58
C GLN A 313 -11.08 22.48 -5.42
N ARG A 314 -12.19 21.76 -5.62
CA ARG A 314 -13.08 21.35 -4.54
C ARG A 314 -12.91 19.88 -4.19
N ILE A 315 -12.98 19.56 -2.90
CA ILE A 315 -12.87 18.19 -2.42
C ILE A 315 -14.26 17.55 -2.45
N ILE A 316 -14.33 16.38 -3.10
CA ILE A 316 -15.51 15.52 -3.13
C ILE A 316 -15.20 14.26 -2.35
N LEU A 317 -16.03 13.92 -1.38
CA LEU A 317 -15.93 12.71 -0.57
C LEU A 317 -17.11 11.79 -0.86
N PHE A 318 -16.83 10.56 -1.25
CA PHE A 318 -17.81 9.50 -1.38
C PHE A 318 -17.73 8.58 -0.18
N LEU A 319 -18.89 8.20 0.37
CA LEU A 319 -19.03 7.32 1.52
C LEU A 319 -19.78 6.05 1.14
N LYS A 320 -19.19 4.91 1.43
CA LYS A 320 -19.90 3.63 1.52
C LYS A 320 -20.25 3.41 2.99
N LEU A 321 -21.52 3.32 3.29
CA LEU A 321 -22.01 3.16 4.67
C LEU A 321 -22.20 1.70 5.01
N ARG A 322 -22.00 1.35 6.28
CA ARG A 322 -22.33 0.04 6.85
C ARG A 322 -23.84 -0.07 7.03
N GLU A 323 -24.38 -1.20 6.68
CA GLU A 323 -25.77 -1.50 7.02
C GLU A 323 -25.94 -1.65 8.56
N PRO A 324 -27.01 -1.13 9.16
CA PRO A 324 -28.19 -0.51 8.55
C PRO A 324 -28.13 1.03 8.45
N HIS A 325 -26.94 1.65 8.50
CA HIS A 325 -26.81 3.11 8.50
C HIS A 325 -27.24 3.72 7.17
N ILE A 326 -27.84 4.89 7.26
CA ILE A 326 -28.34 5.66 6.10
C ILE A 326 -27.66 7.03 6.09
N PHE A 327 -27.32 7.51 4.91
CA PHE A 327 -26.77 8.84 4.73
C PHE A 327 -27.74 9.93 5.21
N SER A 328 -27.25 10.86 6.00
CA SER A 328 -27.98 12.00 6.47
C SER A 328 -27.11 13.26 6.47
N GLU A 329 -27.75 14.44 6.37
CA GLU A 329 -27.06 15.74 6.51
C GLU A 329 -26.42 15.91 7.89
N GLU A 330 -26.96 15.27 8.92
CA GLU A 330 -26.40 15.26 10.26
C GLU A 330 -25.06 14.49 10.30
N LEU A 331 -25.01 13.31 9.70
CA LEU A 331 -23.77 12.53 9.57
C LEU A 331 -22.74 13.31 8.75
N ALA A 332 -23.14 13.86 7.61
CA ALA A 332 -22.24 14.66 6.77
C ALA A 332 -21.71 15.90 7.53
N GLY A 333 -22.56 16.57 8.30
CA GLY A 333 -22.18 17.70 9.15
C GLY A 333 -21.19 17.30 10.25
N THR A 334 -21.41 16.14 10.87
CA THR A 334 -20.51 15.59 11.90
C THR A 334 -19.15 15.24 11.32
N ILE A 335 -19.10 14.57 10.16
CA ILE A 335 -17.87 14.26 9.44
C ILE A 335 -17.12 15.56 9.08
N LYS A 336 -17.78 16.55 8.49
CA LYS A 336 -17.18 17.86 8.16
C LYS A 336 -16.59 18.54 9.39
N LYS A 337 -17.32 18.52 10.51
CA LYS A 337 -16.87 19.11 11.79
C LYS A 337 -15.63 18.38 12.31
N THR A 338 -15.63 17.05 12.31
CA THR A 338 -14.51 16.23 12.79
C THR A 338 -13.28 16.45 11.92
N ILE A 339 -13.41 16.44 10.58
CA ILE A 339 -12.30 16.76 9.67
C ILE A 339 -11.73 18.16 9.97
N ARG A 340 -12.59 19.16 10.17
CA ARG A 340 -12.16 20.52 10.47
C ARG A 340 -11.33 20.62 11.75
N THR A 341 -11.74 19.90 12.79
CA THR A 341 -11.10 19.96 14.12
C THR A 341 -9.85 19.07 14.21
N SER A 342 -9.86 17.90 13.57
CA SER A 342 -8.74 16.94 13.62
C SER A 342 -7.65 17.25 12.60
N LEU A 343 -7.98 17.90 11.49
CA LEU A 343 -7.03 18.24 10.43
C LEU A 343 -6.95 19.76 10.23
N SER A 344 -7.76 20.32 9.32
CA SER A 344 -7.88 21.76 9.14
C SER A 344 -9.12 22.13 8.31
N PRO A 345 -9.51 23.41 8.29
CA PRO A 345 -10.61 23.89 7.42
C PRO A 345 -10.42 23.56 5.93
N ARG A 346 -9.19 23.46 5.44
CA ARG A 346 -8.89 23.17 4.03
C ARG A 346 -9.11 21.70 3.64
N HIS A 347 -9.16 20.80 4.61
CA HIS A 347 -9.47 19.38 4.40
C HIS A 347 -10.98 19.11 4.29
N VAL A 348 -11.81 20.07 4.65
CA VAL A 348 -13.26 19.86 4.70
C VAL A 348 -13.82 19.67 3.30
N PRO A 349 -14.46 18.52 2.98
CA PRO A 349 -15.08 18.30 1.69
C PRO A 349 -16.17 19.34 1.41
N SER A 350 -16.15 19.87 0.19
CA SER A 350 -17.24 20.73 -0.30
C SER A 350 -18.53 19.92 -0.42
N ILE A 351 -18.42 18.72 -0.98
CA ILE A 351 -19.53 17.81 -1.22
C ILE A 351 -19.23 16.46 -0.59
N ILE A 352 -20.22 15.88 0.09
CA ILE A 352 -20.19 14.49 0.57
C ILE A 352 -21.38 13.76 -0.04
N LEU A 353 -21.12 12.62 -0.68
CA LEU A 353 -22.10 11.81 -1.36
C LEU A 353 -22.03 10.36 -0.88
N GLN A 354 -23.18 9.69 -0.82
CA GLN A 354 -23.19 8.24 -0.60
C GLN A 354 -22.96 7.51 -1.92
N THR A 355 -22.21 6.42 -1.86
CA THR A 355 -22.04 5.46 -2.95
C THR A 355 -22.34 4.04 -2.47
N LYS A 356 -22.72 3.17 -3.39
CA LYS A 356 -22.96 1.76 -3.07
C LYS A 356 -21.66 0.96 -2.95
N ASP A 357 -20.62 1.36 -3.69
CA ASP A 357 -19.34 0.66 -3.67
C ASP A 357 -18.18 1.60 -4.03
N ILE A 358 -16.99 1.22 -3.59
CA ILE A 358 -15.74 1.92 -3.87
C ILE A 358 -14.91 1.04 -4.83
N PRO A 359 -14.40 1.59 -5.95
CA PRO A 359 -13.58 0.84 -6.89
C PRO A 359 -12.17 0.60 -6.36
N TYR A 360 -11.71 -0.65 -6.56
CA TYR A 360 -10.38 -1.11 -6.15
C TYR A 360 -9.66 -1.81 -7.29
N THR A 361 -8.34 -1.73 -7.27
CA THR A 361 -7.51 -2.64 -8.06
C THR A 361 -7.58 -4.06 -7.50
N ILE A 362 -7.21 -5.06 -8.32
CA ILE A 362 -7.09 -6.46 -7.88
C ILE A 362 -6.15 -6.61 -6.66
N SER A 363 -5.16 -5.72 -6.54
CA SER A 363 -4.23 -5.67 -5.38
C SER A 363 -4.77 -4.87 -4.18
N GLY A 364 -6.05 -4.46 -4.18
CA GLY A 364 -6.72 -3.80 -3.05
C GLY A 364 -6.38 -2.32 -2.87
N LYS A 365 -5.96 -1.60 -3.92
CA LYS A 365 -5.71 -0.15 -3.88
C LYS A 365 -6.92 0.62 -4.39
N LYS A 366 -7.30 1.70 -3.72
CA LYS A 366 -8.31 2.66 -4.19
C LYS A 366 -7.85 3.33 -5.48
N VAL A 367 -8.80 3.66 -6.35
CA VAL A 367 -8.51 4.19 -7.69
C VAL A 367 -9.06 5.61 -7.89
N GLU A 368 -8.65 6.54 -7.04
CA GLU A 368 -9.09 7.95 -7.03
C GLU A 368 -8.99 8.60 -8.42
N ILE A 369 -7.89 8.35 -9.13
CA ILE A 369 -7.65 8.92 -10.45
C ILE A 369 -8.64 8.40 -11.50
N ALA A 370 -9.02 7.12 -11.41
CA ALA A 370 -10.01 6.56 -12.32
C ALA A 370 -11.38 7.19 -12.07
N VAL A 371 -11.78 7.33 -10.81
CA VAL A 371 -13.03 8.00 -10.43
C VAL A 371 -13.03 9.47 -10.87
N LYS A 372 -11.92 10.20 -10.65
CA LYS A 372 -11.77 11.59 -11.11
C LYS A 372 -11.96 11.67 -12.63
N LYS A 373 -11.34 10.78 -13.41
CA LYS A 373 -11.50 10.72 -14.87
C LYS A 373 -12.97 10.51 -15.29
N ILE A 374 -13.67 9.57 -14.66
CA ILE A 374 -15.10 9.30 -14.95
C ILE A 374 -15.95 10.56 -14.70
N ILE A 375 -15.75 11.24 -13.58
CA ILE A 375 -16.47 12.47 -13.23
C ILE A 375 -16.16 13.60 -14.21
N GLU A 376 -14.93 13.66 -14.73
CA GLU A 376 -14.52 14.60 -15.77
C GLU A 376 -14.97 14.20 -17.18
N GLY A 377 -15.72 13.11 -17.35
CA GLY A 377 -16.18 12.59 -18.64
C GLY A 377 -15.07 12.00 -19.51
N LYS A 378 -13.94 11.64 -18.91
CA LYS A 378 -12.79 11.02 -19.59
C LYS A 378 -12.87 9.50 -19.53
N GLU A 379 -12.32 8.84 -20.53
CA GLU A 379 -12.26 7.38 -20.59
C GLU A 379 -11.24 6.81 -19.58
N VAL A 380 -11.60 5.70 -18.93
CA VAL A 380 -10.71 4.89 -18.09
C VAL A 380 -10.27 3.66 -18.87
N VAL A 381 -8.98 3.59 -19.16
CA VAL A 381 -8.33 2.62 -20.06
C VAL A 381 -8.00 1.44 -19.27
N ASN A 382 -8.15 0.66 -18.64
CA ASN A 382 -7.70 -0.50 -17.83
C ASN A 382 -8.67 -0.92 -16.74
N GLN A 383 -9.91 -1.07 -17.14
CA GLN A 383 -10.91 -1.57 -16.21
C GLN A 383 -10.64 -3.01 -15.76
N ASP A 384 -9.94 -3.81 -16.59
CA ASP A 384 -9.54 -5.19 -16.27
C ASP A 384 -8.56 -5.32 -15.09
N ALA A 385 -7.91 -4.21 -14.70
CA ALA A 385 -7.05 -4.19 -13.51
C ALA A 385 -7.82 -3.96 -12.20
N LEU A 386 -9.13 -3.78 -12.27
CA LEU A 386 -10.01 -3.57 -11.11
C LEU A 386 -10.62 -4.89 -10.65
N SER A 387 -10.80 -5.01 -9.35
CA SER A 387 -11.51 -6.15 -8.75
C SER A 387 -13.03 -6.04 -8.90
N ASN A 388 -13.54 -4.81 -9.05
CA ASN A 388 -14.96 -4.47 -9.16
C ASN A 388 -15.17 -3.33 -10.20
N PRO A 389 -14.86 -3.56 -11.49
CA PRO A 389 -14.90 -2.52 -12.52
C PRO A 389 -16.30 -1.88 -12.69
N GLU A 390 -17.36 -2.64 -12.43
CA GLU A 390 -18.75 -2.18 -12.46
C GLU A 390 -19.03 -1.04 -11.47
N SER A 391 -18.26 -0.94 -10.39
CA SER A 391 -18.39 0.14 -9.42
C SER A 391 -18.10 1.52 -10.01
N LEU A 392 -17.33 1.61 -11.10
CA LEU A 392 -17.07 2.87 -11.80
C LEU A 392 -18.34 3.50 -12.39
N ASP A 393 -19.35 2.70 -12.71
CA ASP A 393 -20.61 3.20 -13.26
C ASP A 393 -21.38 4.06 -12.24
N LEU A 394 -21.14 3.84 -10.95
CA LEU A 394 -21.75 4.64 -9.87
C LEU A 394 -21.30 6.11 -9.85
N TYR A 395 -20.21 6.42 -10.54
CA TYR A 395 -19.60 7.75 -10.56
C TYR A 395 -19.89 8.52 -11.85
N LYS A 396 -20.68 7.93 -12.77
CA LYS A 396 -21.08 8.59 -14.01
C LYS A 396 -22.26 9.53 -13.78
N SER A 397 -22.21 10.71 -14.39
CA SER A 397 -23.35 11.64 -14.47
C SER A 397 -24.01 11.99 -13.12
N ILE A 398 -23.21 12.28 -12.10
CA ILE A 398 -23.68 12.68 -10.78
C ILE A 398 -24.16 14.14 -10.85
N PRO A 399 -25.47 14.42 -10.67
CA PRO A 399 -26.02 15.77 -10.85
C PRO A 399 -25.38 16.82 -9.95
N GLU A 400 -25.08 16.46 -8.69
CA GLU A 400 -24.50 17.35 -7.67
C GLU A 400 -23.07 17.82 -8.02
N LEU A 401 -22.43 17.16 -8.96
CA LEU A 401 -21.09 17.51 -9.43
C LEU A 401 -21.07 18.34 -10.71
N SER A 402 -22.22 18.52 -11.33
CA SER A 402 -22.39 19.28 -12.58
C SER A 402 -22.82 20.73 -12.35
N SER A 403 -23.14 21.10 -11.11
CA SER A 403 -23.67 22.41 -10.71
C SER A 403 -22.72 23.16 -9.79
#